data_052a439b62057b9cfffa619ae34aaa61
#
_entry.id   052a439b62057b9cfffa619ae34aaa61
#
_cell.length_a   1.000
_cell.length_b   1.000
_cell.length_c   1.000
_cell.angle_alpha   90.00
_cell.angle_beta   90.00
_cell.angle_gamma   90.00
#
_symmetry.space_group_name_H-M   'P 1'
#
loop_
_entity.id
_entity.type
_entity.pdbx_description
1 polymer ?
#
loop_
_entity_poly.entity_id
_entity_poly.type
_entity_poly.pdbx_seq_one_letter_code
_entity_poly.pdbx_strand_id
1 'polypeptide(L)'
;MIYADLVVTDIVQLVTCAGQAPRTGERMKDVGLIERAWVAGHQGKIVFVGQEKEFREKVQLTDKAKVIEASGLVGLPGLVDSHTHLPFAGDREKEFSLRISGYSYQQLAQMGLGIQTTVKATRAISPDELKKICLKRLETMLLNGATTIEAKSGYGLNFDDEIKQLEVLKELNSAQPVSIVPTFMGAHEIAPEYKNNRRAYLDLLKKEIMPEVKKRGLAEFFDIFCEPTVFNLEETRELATEALNLGYKLKIHADEFVPIGGTELAVELGARSVEHLINITPEGIDKLSKSQTVATLLPGVSFFLMMEKKAPARELLDKGVIVALATDFNPGSSHLMSMLFVLQLGIFTLRMTVEEAINACTINAAYAIDRHQQVGSIEPGKDFDLILCDMSSYISLAYELGRNPIKMVLKHGQVVVEDGRVKEKFI
;
A
#
# COMPACT_ATOMS: atom_id res chain seq x y z
N MET A 1 2.00 -22.54 29.48
CA MET A 1 3.36 -22.09 29.11
C MET A 1 3.40 -21.90 27.61
N ILE A 2 3.82 -20.74 27.13
CA ILE A 2 3.91 -20.38 25.69
C ILE A 2 5.36 -20.64 25.29
N TYR A 3 5.60 -21.42 24.21
CA TYR A 3 6.96 -21.64 23.71
C TYR A 3 7.31 -20.57 22.68
N ALA A 4 8.57 -20.06 22.74
CA ALA A 4 9.08 -19.07 21.79
C ALA A 4 10.49 -19.46 21.29
N ASP A 5 10.74 -19.25 20.00
CA ASP A 5 12.04 -19.45 19.33
C ASP A 5 12.73 -18.11 18.98
N LEU A 6 12.03 -17.00 19.24
CA LEU A 6 12.52 -15.63 19.10
C LEU A 6 11.98 -14.76 20.22
N VAL A 7 12.78 -13.87 20.77
CA VAL A 7 12.34 -12.79 21.64
C VAL A 7 13.08 -11.50 21.30
N VAL A 8 12.34 -10.39 21.23
CA VAL A 8 12.87 -9.03 21.19
C VAL A 8 12.60 -8.40 22.55
N THR A 9 13.66 -7.96 23.22
CA THR A 9 13.61 -7.49 24.61
C THR A 9 13.82 -5.99 24.70
N ASP A 10 13.35 -5.39 25.79
CA ASP A 10 13.65 -4.01 26.21
C ASP A 10 13.35 -2.93 25.17
N ILE A 11 12.29 -3.12 24.38
CA ILE A 11 11.79 -2.09 23.46
C ILE A 11 11.28 -0.90 24.29
N VAL A 12 11.89 0.28 24.13
CA VAL A 12 11.59 1.47 24.95
C VAL A 12 10.12 1.85 24.86
N GLN A 13 9.60 1.95 23.64
CA GLN A 13 8.21 2.15 23.31
C GLN A 13 7.82 1.19 22.20
N LEU A 14 6.81 0.39 22.41
CA LEU A 14 6.21 -0.45 21.37
C LEU A 14 4.83 0.09 21.01
N VAL A 15 4.70 0.57 19.79
CA VAL A 15 3.43 0.89 19.15
C VAL A 15 2.87 -0.41 18.60
N THR A 16 1.79 -0.93 19.16
CA THR A 16 1.25 -2.23 18.76
C THR A 16 0.21 -2.14 17.66
N CYS A 17 -0.55 -1.06 17.57
CA CYS A 17 -1.79 -0.96 16.79
C CYS A 17 -2.75 -2.14 17.01
N ALA A 18 -2.64 -2.84 18.15
CA ALA A 18 -3.41 -4.04 18.48
C ALA A 18 -4.89 -3.74 18.70
N GLY A 19 -5.74 -4.72 18.39
CA GLY A 19 -7.17 -4.67 18.63
C GLY A 19 -8.02 -4.72 17.37
N GLN A 20 -9.28 -4.32 17.48
CA GLN A 20 -10.24 -4.45 16.40
C GLN A 20 -9.89 -3.57 15.19
N ALA A 21 -9.86 -4.19 14.02
CA ALA A 21 -9.76 -3.52 12.73
C ALA A 21 -11.15 -3.54 12.03
N PRO A 22 -11.47 -2.53 11.20
CA PRO A 22 -10.68 -1.29 11.00
C PRO A 22 -10.80 -0.32 12.17
N ARG A 23 -9.91 0.68 12.23
CA ARG A 23 -9.97 1.77 13.20
C ARG A 23 -10.62 3.00 12.59
N THR A 24 -11.52 3.64 13.33
CA THR A 24 -12.25 4.85 12.91
C THR A 24 -12.47 5.80 14.10
N GLY A 25 -12.73 7.07 13.85
CA GLY A 25 -13.03 8.07 14.87
C GLY A 25 -11.96 8.12 15.97
N GLU A 26 -12.35 8.15 17.24
CA GLU A 26 -11.41 8.25 18.37
C GLU A 26 -10.43 7.07 18.46
N ARG A 27 -10.79 5.88 17.94
CA ARG A 27 -9.87 4.74 17.93
C ARG A 27 -8.66 4.94 17.00
N MET A 28 -8.73 5.90 16.05
CA MET A 28 -7.58 6.28 15.23
C MET A 28 -6.48 6.97 16.04
N LYS A 29 -6.80 7.49 17.23
CA LYS A 29 -5.85 8.15 18.13
C LYS A 29 -5.18 7.16 19.12
N ASP A 30 -5.65 5.92 19.17
CA ASP A 30 -5.03 4.89 20.00
C ASP A 30 -4.06 4.05 19.17
N VAL A 31 -2.80 4.03 19.54
CA VAL A 31 -1.75 3.21 18.91
C VAL A 31 -1.41 1.95 19.74
N GLY A 32 -2.07 1.75 20.86
CA GLY A 32 -1.79 0.60 21.76
C GLY A 32 -0.36 0.61 22.28
N LEU A 33 0.08 1.74 22.86
CA LEU A 33 1.46 1.93 23.34
C LEU A 33 1.77 1.06 24.55
N ILE A 34 2.89 0.34 24.51
CA ILE A 34 3.47 -0.39 25.64
C ILE A 34 4.89 0.10 25.87
N GLU A 35 5.19 0.58 27.07
CA GLU A 35 6.55 0.97 27.46
C GLU A 35 7.33 -0.24 27.99
N ARG A 36 8.63 -0.30 27.69
CA ARG A 36 9.55 -1.40 28.08
C ARG A 36 8.99 -2.75 27.68
N ALA A 37 8.60 -2.84 26.40
CA ALA A 37 7.92 -4.02 25.90
C ALA A 37 8.88 -5.14 25.50
N TRP A 38 8.39 -6.35 25.67
CA TRP A 38 8.98 -7.58 25.15
C TRP A 38 8.01 -8.23 24.16
N VAL A 39 8.53 -8.70 23.03
CA VAL A 39 7.75 -9.39 22.01
C VAL A 39 8.37 -10.75 21.75
N ALA A 40 7.59 -11.83 21.87
CA ALA A 40 8.08 -13.17 21.56
C ALA A 40 7.36 -13.78 20.37
N GLY A 41 8.09 -14.56 19.61
CA GLY A 41 7.64 -15.27 18.42
C GLY A 41 7.90 -16.76 18.46
N HIS A 42 7.09 -17.49 17.70
CA HIS A 42 7.30 -18.91 17.41
C HIS A 42 6.91 -19.21 15.98
N GLN A 43 7.84 -19.83 15.23
CA GLN A 43 7.62 -20.17 13.81
C GLN A 43 7.11 -19.00 12.95
N GLY A 44 7.70 -17.81 13.17
CA GLY A 44 7.35 -16.62 12.40
C GLY A 44 6.07 -15.89 12.83
N LYS A 45 5.37 -16.38 13.86
CA LYS A 45 4.17 -15.74 14.42
C LYS A 45 4.47 -15.14 15.78
N ILE A 46 3.81 -14.02 16.10
CA ILE A 46 3.83 -13.43 17.44
C ILE A 46 3.04 -14.34 18.38
N VAL A 47 3.61 -14.69 19.53
CA VAL A 47 2.96 -15.51 20.55
C VAL A 47 2.80 -14.80 21.88
N PHE A 48 3.56 -13.71 22.10
CA PHE A 48 3.47 -12.90 23.30
C PHE A 48 3.84 -11.45 23.01
N VAL A 49 3.11 -10.54 23.64
CA VAL A 49 3.40 -9.09 23.68
C VAL A 49 3.07 -8.62 25.10
N GLY A 50 3.98 -7.91 25.74
CA GLY A 50 3.78 -7.42 27.11
C GLY A 50 5.08 -6.91 27.73
N GLN A 51 5.12 -6.85 29.05
CA GLN A 51 6.32 -6.46 29.80
C GLN A 51 7.13 -7.68 30.28
N GLU A 52 8.37 -7.46 30.67
CA GLU A 52 9.31 -8.51 31.11
C GLU A 52 8.72 -9.43 32.20
N LYS A 53 8.05 -8.86 33.21
CA LYS A 53 7.46 -9.64 34.31
C LYS A 53 6.47 -10.70 33.78
N GLU A 54 5.56 -10.28 32.91
CA GLU A 54 4.57 -11.18 32.33
C GLU A 54 5.22 -12.22 31.40
N PHE A 55 6.26 -11.79 30.66
CA PHE A 55 7.01 -12.70 29.80
C PHE A 55 7.63 -13.83 30.63
N ARG A 56 8.32 -13.53 31.75
CA ARG A 56 8.96 -14.54 32.62
C ARG A 56 7.94 -15.51 33.25
N GLU A 57 6.72 -15.07 33.45
CA GLU A 57 5.65 -15.92 34.01
C GLU A 57 5.00 -16.82 32.95
N LYS A 58 4.90 -16.38 31.70
CA LYS A 58 4.06 -17.02 30.67
C LYS A 58 4.84 -17.72 29.57
N VAL A 59 6.09 -17.30 29.29
CA VAL A 59 6.86 -17.74 28.11
C VAL A 59 8.08 -18.56 28.50
N GLN A 60 8.29 -19.66 27.78
CA GLN A 60 9.48 -20.49 27.85
C GLN A 60 10.21 -20.45 26.51
N LEU A 61 11.48 -20.05 26.54
CA LEU A 61 12.33 -20.07 25.35
C LEU A 61 12.73 -21.52 25.01
N THR A 62 12.77 -21.84 23.73
CA THR A 62 13.34 -23.08 23.21
C THR A 62 14.87 -23.03 23.30
N ASP A 63 15.56 -24.19 23.27
CA ASP A 63 17.03 -24.27 23.40
C ASP A 63 17.79 -23.49 22.32
N LYS A 64 17.16 -23.23 21.16
CA LYS A 64 17.74 -22.50 20.03
C LYS A 64 17.11 -21.12 19.83
N ALA A 65 16.41 -20.62 20.82
CA ALA A 65 15.75 -19.32 20.73
C ALA A 65 16.74 -18.19 20.49
N LYS A 66 16.42 -17.30 19.59
CA LYS A 66 17.17 -16.08 19.33
C LYS A 66 16.69 -14.98 20.25
N VAL A 67 17.63 -14.23 20.81
CA VAL A 67 17.35 -13.03 21.62
C VAL A 67 17.88 -11.82 20.84
N ILE A 68 17.02 -10.83 20.64
CA ILE A 68 17.37 -9.54 20.04
C ILE A 68 17.17 -8.48 21.11
N GLU A 69 18.24 -7.83 21.52
CA GLU A 69 18.17 -6.71 22.46
C GLU A 69 17.82 -5.43 21.70
N ALA A 70 16.74 -4.77 22.11
CA ALA A 70 16.23 -3.54 21.49
C ALA A 70 16.27 -2.34 22.44
N SER A 71 17.20 -2.37 23.42
CA SER A 71 17.42 -1.25 24.34
C SER A 71 17.69 0.05 23.58
N GLY A 72 16.93 1.10 23.89
CA GLY A 72 17.03 2.39 23.22
C GLY A 72 16.27 2.49 21.89
N LEU A 73 15.60 1.42 21.44
CA LEU A 73 14.85 1.41 20.20
C LEU A 73 13.31 1.50 20.46
N VAL A 74 12.63 2.08 19.49
CA VAL A 74 11.16 2.13 19.43
C VAL A 74 10.69 1.10 18.40
N GLY A 75 9.68 0.30 18.78
CA GLY A 75 9.10 -0.73 17.93
C GLY A 75 7.77 -0.30 17.29
N LEU A 76 7.56 -0.65 16.02
CA LEU A 76 6.31 -0.46 15.28
C LEU A 76 5.97 -1.71 14.47
N PRO A 77 4.68 -1.93 14.11
CA PRO A 77 4.34 -2.93 13.10
C PRO A 77 5.04 -2.64 11.78
N GLY A 78 5.34 -3.68 11.00
CA GLY A 78 5.71 -3.50 9.61
C GLY A 78 4.69 -2.61 8.89
N LEU A 79 5.18 -1.59 8.18
CA LEU A 79 4.31 -0.69 7.41
C LEU A 79 3.69 -1.43 6.24
N VAL A 80 2.47 -1.05 5.90
CA VAL A 80 1.69 -1.63 4.80
C VAL A 80 1.42 -0.56 3.76
N ASP A 81 1.87 -0.80 2.53
CA ASP A 81 1.57 0.07 1.40
C ASP A 81 0.41 -0.53 0.59
N SER A 82 -0.77 0.02 0.77
CA SER A 82 -2.00 -0.56 0.23
C SER A 82 -2.31 -0.15 -1.22
N HIS A 83 -1.39 0.57 -1.88
CA HIS A 83 -1.62 1.05 -3.25
C HIS A 83 -0.29 1.38 -3.95
N THR A 84 0.15 0.51 -4.86
CA THR A 84 1.32 0.75 -5.72
C THR A 84 1.11 0.23 -7.14
N HIS A 85 1.82 0.84 -8.11
CA HIS A 85 1.91 0.38 -9.49
C HIS A 85 3.31 -0.19 -9.79
N LEU A 86 3.84 -1.01 -8.90
CA LEU A 86 5.23 -1.50 -8.87
C LEU A 86 5.77 -2.02 -10.21
N PRO A 87 5.05 -2.88 -11.00
CA PRO A 87 5.62 -3.56 -12.15
C PRO A 87 5.53 -2.72 -13.42
N PHE A 88 6.33 -1.66 -13.50
CA PHE A 88 6.50 -0.87 -14.72
C PHE A 88 7.97 -0.76 -15.14
N ALA A 89 8.21 -0.44 -16.41
CA ALA A 89 9.53 -0.11 -16.95
C ALA A 89 9.59 1.33 -17.46
N GLY A 90 10.82 1.83 -17.61
CA GLY A 90 11.08 3.21 -17.98
C GLY A 90 10.89 4.18 -16.83
N ASP A 91 11.08 5.45 -17.14
CA ASP A 91 10.90 6.59 -16.25
C ASP A 91 10.15 7.72 -16.95
N ARG A 92 9.76 8.72 -16.21
CA ARG A 92 9.12 9.95 -16.71
C ARG A 92 9.83 11.20 -16.18
N GLU A 93 11.15 11.11 -15.96
CA GLU A 93 11.97 12.23 -15.45
C GLU A 93 11.94 13.44 -16.37
N LYS A 94 11.97 13.24 -17.70
CA LYS A 94 11.84 14.33 -18.66
C LYS A 94 10.51 15.06 -18.55
N GLU A 95 9.40 14.29 -18.40
CA GLU A 95 8.07 14.86 -18.19
C GLU A 95 8.01 15.64 -16.88
N PHE A 96 8.56 15.06 -15.81
CA PHE A 96 8.66 15.71 -14.50
C PHE A 96 9.42 17.04 -14.60
N SER A 97 10.59 17.07 -15.24
CA SER A 97 11.38 18.30 -15.44
C SER A 97 10.61 19.38 -16.19
N LEU A 98 9.91 19.02 -17.26
CA LEU A 98 9.10 19.96 -18.05
C LEU A 98 7.91 20.49 -17.22
N ARG A 99 7.24 19.62 -16.45
CA ARG A 99 6.13 20.02 -15.58
C ARG A 99 6.58 21.04 -14.52
N ILE A 100 7.71 20.82 -13.85
CA ILE A 100 8.30 21.79 -12.91
C ILE A 100 8.61 23.10 -13.59
N SER A 101 9.01 23.07 -14.88
CA SER A 101 9.29 24.26 -15.70
C SER A 101 8.02 24.99 -16.17
N GLY A 102 6.81 24.51 -15.78
CA GLY A 102 5.54 25.17 -16.07
C GLY A 102 4.79 24.68 -17.31
N TYR A 103 5.23 23.60 -17.96
CA TYR A 103 4.47 23.01 -19.05
C TYR A 103 3.18 22.38 -18.55
N SER A 104 2.08 22.67 -19.24
CA SER A 104 0.77 22.09 -18.92
C SER A 104 0.69 20.62 -19.37
N TYR A 105 -0.26 19.89 -18.77
CA TYR A 105 -0.55 18.50 -19.15
C TYR A 105 -0.83 18.36 -20.66
N GLN A 106 -1.57 19.30 -21.26
CA GLN A 106 -1.88 19.27 -22.68
C GLN A 106 -0.63 19.43 -23.56
N GLN A 107 0.28 20.34 -23.18
CA GLN A 107 1.54 20.51 -23.89
C GLN A 107 2.41 19.24 -23.80
N LEU A 108 2.45 18.59 -22.64
CA LEU A 108 3.17 17.34 -22.45
C LEU A 108 2.57 16.21 -23.31
N ALA A 109 1.26 16.10 -23.35
CA ALA A 109 0.54 15.13 -24.18
C ALA A 109 0.81 15.33 -25.68
N GLN A 110 0.86 16.59 -26.17
CA GLN A 110 1.22 16.92 -27.55
C GLN A 110 2.65 16.54 -27.92
N MET A 111 3.55 16.49 -26.92
CA MET A 111 4.93 16.03 -27.08
C MET A 111 5.05 14.50 -27.04
N GLY A 112 3.94 13.76 -26.96
CA GLY A 112 3.91 12.30 -26.87
C GLY A 112 4.35 11.76 -25.51
N LEU A 113 4.34 12.59 -24.47
CA LEU A 113 4.63 12.22 -23.07
C LEU A 113 3.33 11.79 -22.36
N GLY A 114 3.48 11.13 -21.21
CA GLY A 114 2.35 10.63 -20.44
C GLY A 114 2.40 9.12 -20.23
N ILE A 115 1.27 8.52 -19.84
CA ILE A 115 1.16 7.08 -19.51
C ILE A 115 1.65 6.18 -20.66
N GLN A 116 1.46 6.60 -21.91
CA GLN A 116 1.86 5.84 -23.10
C GLN A 116 3.38 5.60 -23.18
N THR A 117 4.20 6.49 -22.62
CA THR A 117 5.66 6.28 -22.51
C THR A 117 5.95 5.05 -21.64
N THR A 118 5.28 4.94 -20.49
CA THR A 118 5.41 3.81 -19.58
C THR A 118 4.87 2.52 -20.18
N VAL A 119 3.68 2.58 -20.81
CA VAL A 119 3.08 1.42 -21.50
C VAL A 119 4.04 0.85 -22.54
N LYS A 120 4.60 1.71 -23.40
CA LYS A 120 5.55 1.29 -24.44
C LYS A 120 6.79 0.63 -23.85
N ALA A 121 7.37 1.21 -22.80
CA ALA A 121 8.55 0.67 -22.14
C ALA A 121 8.25 -0.67 -21.45
N THR A 122 7.10 -0.78 -20.76
CA THR A 122 6.69 -1.99 -20.05
C THR A 122 6.34 -3.13 -20.99
N ARG A 123 5.77 -2.85 -22.16
CA ARG A 123 5.55 -3.84 -23.21
C ARG A 123 6.85 -4.37 -23.80
N ALA A 124 7.84 -3.50 -23.99
CA ALA A 124 9.11 -3.84 -24.65
C ALA A 124 10.08 -4.62 -23.78
N ILE A 125 9.98 -4.52 -22.44
CA ILE A 125 10.92 -5.15 -21.52
C ILE A 125 10.64 -6.65 -21.35
N SER A 126 11.69 -7.46 -21.19
CA SER A 126 11.54 -8.87 -20.84
C SER A 126 11.05 -9.07 -19.40
N PRO A 127 10.38 -10.23 -19.08
CA PRO A 127 9.98 -10.56 -17.72
C PRO A 127 11.15 -10.50 -16.72
N ASP A 128 12.31 -11.04 -17.09
CA ASP A 128 13.50 -11.09 -16.22
C ASP A 128 14.05 -9.70 -15.89
N GLU A 129 14.06 -8.79 -16.87
CA GLU A 129 14.49 -7.41 -16.66
C GLU A 129 13.48 -6.64 -15.81
N LEU A 130 12.17 -6.83 -16.05
CA LEU A 130 11.12 -6.23 -15.23
C LEU A 130 11.23 -6.72 -13.77
N LYS A 131 11.47 -8.02 -13.57
CA LYS A 131 11.69 -8.61 -12.25
C LYS A 131 12.89 -7.97 -11.52
N LYS A 132 14.03 -7.78 -12.21
CA LYS A 132 15.22 -7.12 -11.64
C LYS A 132 14.93 -5.67 -11.20
N ILE A 133 14.18 -4.93 -12.01
CA ILE A 133 13.78 -3.56 -11.66
C ILE A 133 12.89 -3.57 -10.42
N CYS A 134 11.88 -4.45 -10.39
CA CYS A 134 10.96 -4.57 -9.25
C CYS A 134 11.68 -5.00 -7.97
N LEU A 135 12.66 -5.90 -8.02
CA LEU A 135 13.48 -6.29 -6.86
C LEU A 135 14.16 -5.08 -6.21
N LYS A 136 14.80 -4.20 -6.99
CA LYS A 136 15.45 -2.99 -6.47
C LYS A 136 14.45 -2.03 -5.81
N ARG A 137 13.24 -1.92 -6.37
CA ARG A 137 12.15 -1.09 -5.81
C ARG A 137 11.66 -1.68 -4.48
N LEU A 138 11.45 -3.00 -4.44
CA LEU A 138 11.06 -3.71 -3.21
C LEU A 138 12.11 -3.60 -2.11
N GLU A 139 13.40 -3.67 -2.46
CA GLU A 139 14.50 -3.41 -1.54
C GLU A 139 14.40 -1.99 -0.94
N THR A 140 14.18 -0.98 -1.78
CA THR A 140 14.00 0.41 -1.33
C THR A 140 12.78 0.56 -0.41
N MET A 141 11.63 -0.05 -0.77
CA MET A 141 10.42 -0.03 0.05
C MET A 141 10.63 -0.72 1.40
N LEU A 142 11.33 -1.87 1.40
CA LEU A 142 11.68 -2.61 2.62
C LEU A 142 12.59 -1.81 3.55
N LEU A 143 13.61 -1.14 3.00
CA LEU A 143 14.50 -0.24 3.75
C LEU A 143 13.74 0.95 4.36
N ASN A 144 12.59 1.31 3.80
CA ASN A 144 11.66 2.32 4.33
C ASN A 144 10.50 1.70 5.13
N GLY A 145 10.63 0.44 5.57
CA GLY A 145 9.74 -0.20 6.52
C GLY A 145 8.50 -0.88 5.95
N ALA A 146 8.28 -0.86 4.64
CA ALA A 146 7.16 -1.59 4.04
C ALA A 146 7.45 -3.10 4.02
N THR A 147 6.73 -3.86 4.83
CA THR A 147 6.83 -5.33 4.89
C THR A 147 5.75 -6.05 4.08
N THR A 148 4.71 -5.32 3.71
CA THR A 148 3.59 -5.79 2.88
C THR A 148 3.17 -4.67 1.93
N ILE A 149 2.99 -4.98 0.67
CA ILE A 149 2.51 -4.04 -0.34
C ILE A 149 1.37 -4.64 -1.17
N GLU A 150 0.51 -3.81 -1.67
CA GLU A 150 -0.36 -4.13 -2.80
C GLU A 150 0.32 -3.64 -4.09
N ALA A 151 0.28 -4.45 -5.15
CA ALA A 151 0.90 -4.10 -6.43
C ALA A 151 -0.03 -4.40 -7.60
N LYS A 152 -0.24 -3.37 -8.45
CA LYS A 152 -1.17 -3.41 -9.59
C LYS A 152 -0.41 -3.60 -10.91
N SER A 153 -0.99 -4.37 -11.83
CA SER A 153 -0.69 -4.25 -13.27
C SER A 153 -1.22 -2.92 -13.83
N GLY A 154 -1.43 -2.80 -15.14
CA GLY A 154 -2.09 -1.64 -15.75
C GLY A 154 -1.18 -0.79 -16.64
N TYR A 155 0.00 -1.26 -16.96
CA TYR A 155 0.87 -0.71 -17.99
C TYR A 155 1.09 -1.65 -19.17
N GLY A 156 0.43 -2.82 -19.17
CA GLY A 156 0.38 -3.73 -20.32
C GLY A 156 -0.69 -3.30 -21.31
N LEU A 157 -1.89 -3.09 -20.83
CA LEU A 157 -3.09 -2.70 -21.59
C LEU A 157 -3.39 -3.65 -22.78
N ASN A 158 -2.90 -4.88 -22.71
CA ASN A 158 -3.21 -5.97 -23.63
C ASN A 158 -3.10 -7.30 -22.88
N PHE A 159 -3.49 -8.39 -23.52
CA PHE A 159 -3.54 -9.70 -22.88
C PHE A 159 -2.15 -10.16 -22.36
N ASP A 160 -1.16 -10.17 -23.24
CA ASP A 160 0.15 -10.76 -22.91
C ASP A 160 0.91 -9.92 -21.87
N ASP A 161 0.90 -8.60 -21.98
CA ASP A 161 1.68 -7.74 -21.12
C ASP A 161 1.04 -7.50 -19.74
N GLU A 162 -0.30 -7.57 -19.61
CA GLU A 162 -0.96 -7.60 -18.30
C GLU A 162 -0.65 -8.90 -17.55
N ILE A 163 -0.72 -10.05 -18.25
CA ILE A 163 -0.33 -11.34 -17.69
C ILE A 163 1.15 -11.33 -17.27
N LYS A 164 2.05 -10.84 -18.12
CA LYS A 164 3.47 -10.70 -17.81
C LYS A 164 3.72 -9.94 -16.51
N GLN A 165 3.06 -8.79 -16.32
CA GLN A 165 3.22 -8.00 -15.11
C GLN A 165 2.79 -8.79 -13.85
N LEU A 166 1.65 -9.46 -13.92
CA LEU A 166 1.11 -10.23 -12.79
C LEU A 166 1.92 -11.49 -12.50
N GLU A 167 2.45 -12.18 -13.52
CA GLU A 167 3.35 -13.32 -13.34
C GLU A 167 4.66 -12.90 -12.66
N VAL A 168 5.24 -11.76 -13.05
CA VAL A 168 6.41 -11.18 -12.40
C VAL A 168 6.12 -10.89 -10.91
N LEU A 169 4.96 -10.32 -10.57
CA LEU A 169 4.56 -10.11 -9.16
C LEU A 169 4.45 -11.42 -8.39
N LYS A 170 3.88 -12.46 -9.00
CA LYS A 170 3.75 -13.79 -8.39
C LYS A 170 5.11 -14.42 -8.09
N GLU A 171 6.05 -14.34 -9.03
CA GLU A 171 7.41 -14.83 -8.83
C GLU A 171 8.14 -14.04 -7.74
N LEU A 172 8.03 -12.71 -7.76
CA LEU A 172 8.63 -11.84 -6.75
C LEU A 172 8.13 -12.14 -5.34
N ASN A 173 6.84 -12.44 -5.17
CA ASN A 173 6.27 -12.76 -3.87
C ASN A 173 6.92 -13.99 -3.20
N SER A 174 7.54 -14.86 -3.97
CA SER A 174 8.27 -16.03 -3.47
C SER A 174 9.78 -15.83 -3.39
N ALA A 175 10.34 -14.80 -4.02
CA ALA A 175 11.77 -14.62 -4.21
C ALA A 175 12.42 -13.61 -3.25
N GLN A 176 11.64 -12.82 -2.53
CA GLN A 176 12.10 -11.76 -1.64
C GLN A 176 11.15 -11.60 -0.43
N PRO A 177 11.55 -10.91 0.67
CA PRO A 177 10.81 -10.95 1.94
C PRO A 177 9.51 -10.14 1.97
N VAL A 178 9.31 -9.11 1.14
CA VAL A 178 8.10 -8.28 1.18
C VAL A 178 6.90 -9.06 0.66
N SER A 179 5.82 -9.14 1.43
CA SER A 179 4.57 -9.75 0.97
C SER A 179 3.90 -8.88 -0.08
N ILE A 180 3.54 -9.45 -1.23
CA ILE A 180 2.88 -8.76 -2.33
C ILE A 180 1.44 -9.26 -2.47
N VAL A 181 0.48 -8.33 -2.46
CA VAL A 181 -0.93 -8.58 -2.76
C VAL A 181 -1.22 -8.09 -4.18
N PRO A 182 -1.40 -8.98 -5.15
CA PRO A 182 -1.51 -8.60 -6.55
C PRO A 182 -2.93 -8.11 -6.90
N THR A 183 -3.00 -7.03 -7.68
CA THR A 183 -4.21 -6.42 -8.22
C THR A 183 -4.13 -6.37 -9.74
N PHE A 184 -5.17 -6.81 -10.43
CA PHE A 184 -5.32 -6.63 -11.86
C PHE A 184 -5.93 -5.26 -12.15
N MET A 185 -5.24 -4.43 -12.93
CA MET A 185 -5.69 -3.08 -13.30
C MET A 185 -5.58 -2.84 -14.83
N GLY A 186 -5.96 -3.80 -15.67
CA GLY A 186 -6.06 -3.55 -17.11
C GLY A 186 -7.00 -2.39 -17.48
N ALA A 187 -7.87 -1.98 -16.55
CA ALA A 187 -8.73 -0.81 -16.67
C ALA A 187 -8.08 0.49 -16.13
N HIS A 188 -6.76 0.68 -16.38
CA HIS A 188 -6.00 1.87 -15.99
C HIS A 188 -6.08 2.98 -17.05
N GLU A 189 -6.13 2.61 -18.32
CA GLU A 189 -6.25 3.51 -19.46
C GLU A 189 -6.85 2.71 -20.63
N ILE A 190 -7.41 3.40 -21.63
CA ILE A 190 -7.77 2.74 -22.90
C ILE A 190 -6.50 2.51 -23.72
N ALA A 191 -6.26 1.27 -24.08
CA ALA A 191 -5.09 0.91 -24.88
C ALA A 191 -5.03 1.70 -26.20
N PRO A 192 -3.85 2.13 -26.67
CA PRO A 192 -3.71 2.97 -27.86
C PRO A 192 -4.39 2.41 -29.10
N GLU A 193 -4.33 1.10 -29.29
CA GLU A 193 -4.93 0.37 -30.40
C GLU A 193 -6.46 0.36 -30.36
N TYR A 194 -7.07 0.64 -29.20
CA TYR A 194 -8.53 0.67 -29.00
C TYR A 194 -9.13 2.07 -28.83
N LYS A 195 -8.34 3.16 -29.03
CA LYS A 195 -8.82 4.54 -28.87
C LYS A 195 -10.11 4.83 -29.65
N ASN A 196 -10.25 4.26 -30.84
CA ASN A 196 -11.42 4.44 -31.71
C ASN A 196 -12.46 3.33 -31.55
N ASN A 197 -12.25 2.37 -30.67
CA ASN A 197 -13.16 1.26 -30.42
C ASN A 197 -13.12 0.83 -28.95
N ARG A 198 -13.54 1.73 -28.05
CA ARG A 198 -13.56 1.51 -26.60
C ARG A 198 -14.31 0.22 -26.23
N ARG A 199 -15.42 -0.07 -26.92
CA ARG A 199 -16.22 -1.27 -26.66
C ARG A 199 -15.41 -2.55 -26.83
N ALA A 200 -14.59 -2.64 -27.84
CA ALA A 200 -13.73 -3.81 -28.05
C ALA A 200 -12.69 -3.96 -26.92
N TYR A 201 -12.21 -2.86 -26.33
CA TYR A 201 -11.30 -2.94 -25.17
C TYR A 201 -12.03 -3.45 -23.92
N LEU A 202 -13.23 -2.96 -23.64
CA LEU A 202 -14.03 -3.46 -22.52
C LEU A 202 -14.33 -4.96 -22.69
N ASP A 203 -14.64 -5.38 -23.93
CA ASP A 203 -14.89 -6.78 -24.23
C ASP A 203 -13.63 -7.65 -24.07
N LEU A 204 -12.45 -7.17 -24.48
CA LEU A 204 -11.16 -7.82 -24.23
C LEU A 204 -10.91 -8.02 -22.72
N LEU A 205 -11.10 -6.96 -21.93
CA LEU A 205 -10.93 -7.04 -20.47
C LEU A 205 -11.86 -8.10 -19.86
N LYS A 206 -13.16 -8.05 -20.18
CA LYS A 206 -14.17 -8.92 -19.56
C LYS A 206 -14.10 -10.37 -20.04
N LYS A 207 -13.93 -10.57 -21.35
CA LYS A 207 -14.09 -11.91 -21.95
C LYS A 207 -12.79 -12.72 -22.02
N GLU A 208 -11.64 -12.04 -21.97
CA GLU A 208 -10.36 -12.67 -22.16
C GLU A 208 -9.44 -12.49 -20.96
N ILE A 209 -9.07 -11.25 -20.58
CA ILE A 209 -8.01 -11.01 -19.60
C ILE A 209 -8.48 -11.35 -18.18
N MET A 210 -9.60 -10.77 -17.70
CA MET A 210 -10.12 -11.03 -16.35
C MET A 210 -10.32 -12.53 -16.08
N PRO A 211 -10.98 -13.31 -16.97
CA PRO A 211 -11.15 -14.75 -16.75
C PRO A 211 -9.83 -15.51 -16.67
N GLU A 212 -8.84 -15.16 -17.51
CA GLU A 212 -7.55 -15.85 -17.51
C GLU A 212 -6.70 -15.50 -16.29
N VAL A 213 -6.66 -14.21 -15.88
CA VAL A 213 -6.01 -13.77 -14.64
C VAL A 213 -6.59 -14.51 -13.43
N LYS A 214 -7.92 -14.63 -13.36
CA LYS A 214 -8.60 -15.35 -12.27
C LYS A 214 -8.30 -16.84 -12.29
N LYS A 215 -8.39 -17.47 -13.45
CA LYS A 215 -8.11 -18.89 -13.65
C LYS A 215 -6.68 -19.28 -13.22
N ARG A 216 -5.68 -18.41 -13.51
CA ARG A 216 -4.28 -18.61 -13.11
C ARG A 216 -4.00 -18.21 -11.65
N GLY A 217 -4.96 -17.60 -10.95
CA GLY A 217 -4.78 -17.07 -9.59
C GLY A 217 -3.68 -16.02 -9.52
N LEU A 218 -3.66 -15.08 -10.47
CA LEU A 218 -2.63 -14.05 -10.59
C LEU A 218 -2.97 -12.77 -9.86
N ALA A 219 -4.24 -12.52 -9.55
CA ALA A 219 -4.68 -11.36 -8.79
C ALA A 219 -5.87 -11.67 -7.88
N GLU A 220 -5.92 -11.02 -6.72
CA GLU A 220 -7.03 -11.11 -5.76
C GLU A 220 -8.04 -9.98 -5.98
N PHE A 221 -7.53 -8.81 -6.39
CA PHE A 221 -8.30 -7.59 -6.61
C PHE A 221 -8.37 -7.23 -8.09
N PHE A 222 -9.44 -6.53 -8.43
CA PHE A 222 -9.58 -5.77 -9.67
C PHE A 222 -9.67 -4.29 -9.33
N ASP A 223 -8.95 -3.45 -10.07
CA ASP A 223 -8.96 -2.00 -9.91
C ASP A 223 -9.28 -1.33 -11.25
N ILE A 224 -9.97 -0.18 -11.18
CA ILE A 224 -10.39 0.59 -12.34
C ILE A 224 -10.26 2.08 -12.08
N PHE A 225 -9.81 2.83 -13.08
CA PHE A 225 -9.70 4.28 -13.02
C PHE A 225 -10.98 4.96 -13.49
N CYS A 226 -11.84 5.29 -12.53
CA CYS A 226 -13.14 5.92 -12.76
C CYS A 226 -13.00 7.45 -12.92
N GLU A 227 -12.75 7.91 -14.14
CA GLU A 227 -12.62 9.32 -14.51
C GLU A 227 -13.28 9.56 -15.89
N PRO A 228 -13.86 10.75 -16.16
CA PRO A 228 -14.59 11.01 -17.39
C PRO A 228 -13.78 10.74 -18.68
N THR A 229 -12.48 10.99 -18.61
CA THR A 229 -11.58 10.84 -19.76
C THR A 229 -10.99 9.45 -19.90
N VAL A 230 -11.12 8.59 -18.88
CA VAL A 230 -10.54 7.24 -18.84
C VAL A 230 -11.66 6.19 -18.90
N PHE A 231 -12.29 5.85 -17.78
CA PHE A 231 -13.50 5.02 -17.74
C PHE A 231 -14.63 5.82 -17.08
N ASN A 232 -15.71 6.05 -17.80
CA ASN A 232 -16.87 6.73 -17.25
C ASN A 232 -17.62 5.84 -16.25
N LEU A 233 -18.62 6.39 -15.58
CA LEU A 233 -19.36 5.71 -14.52
C LEU A 233 -20.06 4.42 -14.99
N GLU A 234 -20.60 4.41 -16.21
CA GLU A 234 -21.29 3.24 -16.79
C GLU A 234 -20.29 2.14 -17.13
N GLU A 235 -19.17 2.48 -17.77
CA GLU A 235 -18.09 1.55 -18.08
C GLU A 235 -17.47 0.97 -16.80
N THR A 236 -17.30 1.82 -15.77
CA THR A 236 -16.81 1.40 -14.45
C THR A 236 -17.77 0.40 -13.81
N ARG A 237 -19.06 0.68 -13.80
CA ARG A 237 -20.08 -0.23 -13.27
C ARG A 237 -20.07 -1.57 -14.00
N GLU A 238 -19.99 -1.54 -15.32
CA GLU A 238 -19.98 -2.75 -16.14
C GLU A 238 -18.78 -3.65 -15.82
N LEU A 239 -17.55 -3.07 -15.83
CA LEU A 239 -16.32 -3.82 -15.57
C LEU A 239 -16.24 -4.31 -14.12
N ALA A 240 -16.60 -3.46 -13.16
CA ALA A 240 -16.59 -3.81 -11.74
C ALA A 240 -17.61 -4.92 -11.42
N THR A 241 -18.80 -4.89 -12.03
CA THR A 241 -19.80 -5.95 -11.86
C THR A 241 -19.29 -7.29 -12.40
N GLU A 242 -18.64 -7.28 -13.57
CA GLU A 242 -18.05 -8.49 -14.13
C GLU A 242 -16.91 -9.03 -13.25
N ALA A 243 -16.06 -8.14 -12.72
CA ALA A 243 -15.00 -8.54 -11.78
C ALA A 243 -15.58 -9.22 -10.52
N LEU A 244 -16.66 -8.67 -9.95
CA LEU A 244 -17.37 -9.29 -8.81
C LEU A 244 -17.93 -10.68 -9.17
N ASN A 245 -18.56 -10.82 -10.35
CA ASN A 245 -19.08 -12.10 -10.83
C ASN A 245 -18.00 -13.17 -10.97
N LEU A 246 -16.79 -12.76 -11.36
CA LEU A 246 -15.60 -13.62 -11.41
C LEU A 246 -14.95 -13.87 -10.03
N GLY A 247 -15.46 -13.22 -8.97
CA GLY A 247 -14.98 -13.37 -7.59
C GLY A 247 -13.73 -12.56 -7.26
N TYR A 248 -13.47 -11.46 -7.95
CA TYR A 248 -12.50 -10.45 -7.53
C TYR A 248 -13.08 -9.61 -6.38
N LYS A 249 -12.19 -9.06 -5.56
CA LYS A 249 -12.50 -7.93 -4.68
C LYS A 249 -12.22 -6.64 -5.44
N LEU A 250 -12.99 -5.59 -5.18
CA LEU A 250 -12.86 -4.34 -5.92
C LEU A 250 -12.01 -3.31 -5.19
N LYS A 251 -11.26 -2.55 -5.98
CA LYS A 251 -10.67 -1.26 -5.67
C LYS A 251 -11.05 -0.30 -6.80
N ILE A 252 -11.22 0.98 -6.51
CA ILE A 252 -11.63 1.96 -7.53
C ILE A 252 -10.84 3.26 -7.32
N HIS A 253 -10.06 3.69 -8.32
CA HIS A 253 -9.54 5.05 -8.38
C HIS A 253 -10.70 5.98 -8.71
N ALA A 254 -10.99 6.96 -7.86
CA ALA A 254 -12.11 7.86 -8.05
C ALA A 254 -11.85 9.25 -7.48
N ASP A 255 -12.56 10.24 -8.06
CA ASP A 255 -12.58 11.61 -7.57
C ASP A 255 -11.17 12.23 -7.45
N GLU A 256 -10.22 11.77 -8.28
CA GLU A 256 -8.88 12.35 -8.33
C GLU A 256 -8.92 13.72 -8.99
N PHE A 257 -9.53 13.83 -10.17
CA PHE A 257 -9.65 15.08 -10.92
C PHE A 257 -11.09 15.59 -10.97
N VAL A 258 -12.05 14.73 -11.33
CA VAL A 258 -13.46 15.12 -11.51
C VAL A 258 -14.37 14.14 -10.77
N PRO A 259 -15.23 14.61 -9.85
CA PRO A 259 -16.19 13.76 -9.16
C PRO A 259 -17.35 13.41 -10.09
N ILE A 260 -17.42 12.15 -10.54
CA ILE A 260 -18.50 11.65 -11.41
C ILE A 260 -19.39 10.60 -10.75
N GLY A 261 -19.26 10.43 -9.42
CA GLY A 261 -19.99 9.42 -8.66
C GLY A 261 -19.22 8.11 -8.48
N GLY A 262 -17.90 8.13 -8.71
CA GLY A 262 -17.04 6.94 -8.57
C GLY A 262 -16.96 6.43 -7.13
N THR A 263 -16.87 7.32 -6.15
CA THR A 263 -16.92 6.94 -4.72
C THR A 263 -18.25 6.33 -4.33
N GLU A 264 -19.35 6.94 -4.77
CA GLU A 264 -20.72 6.45 -4.51
C GLU A 264 -20.93 5.06 -5.10
N LEU A 265 -20.43 4.84 -6.33
CA LEU A 265 -20.46 3.54 -6.99
C LEU A 265 -19.59 2.51 -6.26
N ALA A 266 -18.39 2.90 -5.79
CA ALA A 266 -17.51 2.02 -5.02
C ALA A 266 -18.22 1.50 -3.75
N VAL A 267 -18.90 2.38 -3.01
CA VAL A 267 -19.69 2.00 -1.83
C VAL A 267 -20.86 1.10 -2.20
N GLU A 268 -21.60 1.42 -3.25
CA GLU A 268 -22.74 0.63 -3.73
C GLU A 268 -22.34 -0.81 -4.09
N LEU A 269 -21.19 -0.97 -4.75
CA LEU A 269 -20.67 -2.27 -5.16
C LEU A 269 -19.89 -3.01 -4.05
N GLY A 270 -19.76 -2.41 -2.87
CA GLY A 270 -19.02 -2.99 -1.74
C GLY A 270 -17.53 -3.12 -2.01
N ALA A 271 -16.93 -2.16 -2.72
CA ALA A 271 -15.50 -2.14 -2.96
C ALA A 271 -14.73 -2.16 -1.63
N ARG A 272 -13.59 -2.85 -1.61
CA ARG A 272 -12.71 -2.90 -0.43
C ARG A 272 -12.14 -1.53 -0.12
N SER A 273 -11.74 -0.79 -1.14
CA SER A 273 -11.25 0.57 -1.01
C SER A 273 -11.58 1.42 -2.22
N VAL A 274 -11.60 2.72 -2.01
CA VAL A 274 -11.67 3.75 -3.04
C VAL A 274 -10.50 4.71 -2.82
N GLU A 275 -9.82 5.07 -3.91
CA GLU A 275 -8.49 5.64 -3.90
C GLU A 275 -8.51 7.11 -4.35
N HIS A 276 -7.54 7.93 -3.92
CA HIS A 276 -7.34 9.36 -4.19
C HIS A 276 -8.28 10.30 -3.44
N LEU A 277 -9.53 10.46 -3.85
CA LEU A 277 -10.58 11.24 -3.18
C LEU A 277 -10.26 12.73 -3.02
N ILE A 278 -9.43 13.30 -3.90
CA ILE A 278 -9.04 14.72 -3.85
C ILE A 278 -10.27 15.63 -4.05
N ASN A 279 -11.19 15.18 -4.92
CA ASN A 279 -12.39 15.91 -5.29
C ASN A 279 -13.69 15.25 -4.81
N ILE A 280 -13.60 14.37 -3.81
CA ILE A 280 -14.77 13.68 -3.24
C ILE A 280 -15.89 14.66 -2.88
N THR A 281 -17.14 14.25 -3.12
CA THR A 281 -18.33 15.02 -2.81
C THR A 281 -18.76 14.84 -1.34
N PRO A 282 -19.53 15.79 -0.76
CA PRO A 282 -20.14 15.57 0.56
C PRO A 282 -21.02 14.32 0.63
N GLU A 283 -21.70 13.96 -0.46
CA GLU A 283 -22.49 12.73 -0.57
C GLU A 283 -21.60 11.49 -0.52
N GLY A 284 -20.45 11.50 -1.24
CA GLY A 284 -19.47 10.43 -1.20
C GLY A 284 -18.92 10.21 0.21
N ILE A 285 -18.60 11.29 0.94
CA ILE A 285 -18.17 11.22 2.35
C ILE A 285 -19.25 10.60 3.24
N ASP A 286 -20.52 11.03 3.08
CA ASP A 286 -21.64 10.50 3.85
C ASP A 286 -21.86 9.00 3.58
N LYS A 287 -21.76 8.55 2.33
CA LYS A 287 -21.85 7.12 1.98
C LYS A 287 -20.67 6.32 2.55
N LEU A 288 -19.44 6.81 2.43
CA LEU A 288 -18.26 6.16 3.01
C LEU A 288 -18.39 5.99 4.53
N SER A 289 -18.88 6.99 5.25
CA SER A 289 -19.01 6.96 6.70
C SER A 289 -19.97 5.86 7.20
N LYS A 290 -20.85 5.36 6.33
CA LYS A 290 -21.84 4.30 6.61
C LYS A 290 -21.45 2.94 6.02
N SER A 291 -20.23 2.83 5.46
CA SER A 291 -19.75 1.64 4.76
C SER A 291 -18.54 0.99 5.43
N GLN A 292 -18.10 -0.13 4.87
CA GLN A 292 -16.82 -0.77 5.21
C GLN A 292 -15.74 -0.50 4.14
N THR A 293 -16.04 0.32 3.15
CA THR A 293 -15.09 0.73 2.11
C THR A 293 -14.04 1.67 2.69
N VAL A 294 -12.78 1.38 2.45
CA VAL A 294 -11.66 2.18 2.93
C VAL A 294 -11.42 3.36 1.99
N ALA A 295 -11.29 4.56 2.54
CA ALA A 295 -10.76 5.72 1.84
C ALA A 295 -9.23 5.66 1.86
N THR A 296 -8.59 5.24 0.78
CA THR A 296 -7.12 5.21 0.68
C THR A 296 -6.64 6.54 0.11
N LEU A 297 -6.03 7.36 0.95
CA LEU A 297 -5.53 8.67 0.56
C LEU A 297 -4.07 8.58 0.13
N LEU A 298 -3.74 9.32 -0.92
CA LEU A 298 -2.46 9.27 -1.62
C LEU A 298 -1.77 10.65 -1.58
N PRO A 299 -1.27 11.08 -0.41
CA PRO A 299 -0.73 12.43 -0.24
C PRO A 299 0.52 12.69 -1.11
N GLY A 300 1.23 11.63 -1.48
CA GLY A 300 2.36 11.68 -2.40
C GLY A 300 1.99 12.26 -3.76
N VAL A 301 0.81 11.94 -4.30
CA VAL A 301 0.30 12.44 -5.58
C VAL A 301 0.12 13.96 -5.53
N SER A 302 -0.66 14.45 -4.58
CA SER A 302 -0.91 15.89 -4.45
C SER A 302 0.38 16.68 -4.23
N PHE A 303 1.34 16.11 -3.48
CA PHE A 303 2.65 16.70 -3.23
C PHE A 303 3.51 16.72 -4.50
N PHE A 304 3.66 15.59 -5.17
CA PHE A 304 4.51 15.43 -6.37
C PHE A 304 3.99 16.23 -7.57
N LEU A 305 2.67 16.34 -7.70
CA LEU A 305 2.01 17.15 -8.72
C LEU A 305 1.87 18.63 -8.33
N MET A 306 2.29 19.01 -7.12
CA MET A 306 2.19 20.39 -6.58
C MET A 306 0.74 20.91 -6.61
N MET A 307 -0.24 20.03 -6.34
CA MET A 307 -1.65 20.39 -6.33
C MET A 307 -1.99 21.23 -5.09
N GLU A 308 -2.78 22.29 -5.27
CA GLU A 308 -3.30 23.06 -4.15
C GLU A 308 -4.33 22.27 -3.35
N LYS A 309 -5.26 21.62 -4.06
CA LYS A 309 -6.31 20.79 -3.45
C LYS A 309 -5.74 19.43 -3.02
N LYS A 310 -6.20 18.96 -1.88
CA LYS A 310 -5.82 17.68 -1.28
C LYS A 310 -7.08 16.96 -0.81
N ALA A 311 -6.99 15.65 -0.65
CA ALA A 311 -8.07 14.86 -0.07
C ALA A 311 -8.45 15.39 1.32
N PRO A 312 -9.75 15.51 1.66
CA PRO A 312 -10.23 16.11 2.90
C PRO A 312 -10.14 15.14 4.09
N ALA A 313 -8.91 14.70 4.41
CA ALA A 313 -8.68 13.66 5.43
C ALA A 313 -9.30 14.01 6.78
N ARG A 314 -9.22 15.27 7.22
CA ARG A 314 -9.78 15.66 8.51
C ARG A 314 -11.30 15.44 8.54
N GLU A 315 -12.01 15.84 7.49
CA GLU A 315 -13.46 15.66 7.39
C GLU A 315 -13.82 14.16 7.34
N LEU A 316 -13.07 13.37 6.57
CA LEU A 316 -13.27 11.91 6.50
C LEU A 316 -13.11 11.25 7.88
N LEU A 317 -12.03 11.57 8.60
CA LEU A 317 -11.76 11.04 9.95
C LEU A 317 -12.84 11.46 10.96
N ASP A 318 -13.23 12.74 10.95
CA ASP A 318 -14.25 13.28 11.85
C ASP A 318 -15.64 12.68 11.61
N LYS A 319 -15.92 12.27 10.36
CA LYS A 319 -17.13 11.51 9.98
C LYS A 319 -17.05 10.00 10.25
N GLY A 320 -15.93 9.52 10.79
CA GLY A 320 -15.72 8.11 11.10
C GLY A 320 -15.47 7.21 9.89
N VAL A 321 -15.06 7.77 8.75
CA VAL A 321 -14.63 6.99 7.59
C VAL A 321 -13.36 6.21 7.92
N ILE A 322 -13.25 5.00 7.38
CA ILE A 322 -12.04 4.19 7.48
C ILE A 322 -10.99 4.79 6.54
N VAL A 323 -9.93 5.39 7.09
CA VAL A 323 -8.87 6.04 6.32
C VAL A 323 -7.60 5.22 6.35
N ALA A 324 -7.01 4.97 5.17
CA ALA A 324 -5.67 4.44 4.97
C ALA A 324 -4.81 5.43 4.20
N LEU A 325 -3.48 5.31 4.31
CA LEU A 325 -2.49 6.05 3.54
C LEU A 325 -1.65 5.07 2.72
N ALA A 326 -1.27 5.48 1.50
CA ALA A 326 -0.40 4.70 0.63
C ALA A 326 0.46 5.60 -0.25
N THR A 327 1.48 5.01 -0.91
CA THR A 327 2.44 5.77 -1.72
C THR A 327 1.90 6.18 -3.08
N ASP A 328 1.03 5.38 -3.66
CA ASP A 328 0.73 5.42 -5.10
C ASP A 328 2.00 5.38 -5.95
N PHE A 329 2.96 4.54 -5.57
CA PHE A 329 4.22 4.48 -6.29
C PHE A 329 4.00 4.18 -7.77
N ASN A 330 4.22 5.17 -8.62
CA ASN A 330 4.08 5.10 -10.06
C ASN A 330 5.05 6.08 -10.74
N PRO A 331 5.33 5.97 -12.06
CA PRO A 331 6.32 6.83 -12.72
C PRO A 331 5.83 8.24 -13.02
N GLY A 332 4.52 8.51 -12.97
CA GLY A 332 3.93 9.75 -13.46
C GLY A 332 3.56 10.77 -12.41
N SER A 333 2.85 10.34 -11.40
CA SER A 333 2.22 11.21 -10.39
C SER A 333 2.79 11.04 -8.97
N SER A 334 3.54 9.95 -8.69
CA SER A 334 4.11 9.71 -7.37
C SER A 334 5.28 8.72 -7.41
N HIS A 335 6.49 9.18 -7.74
CA HIS A 335 7.67 8.32 -7.71
C HIS A 335 8.24 8.20 -6.28
N LEU A 336 7.39 7.76 -5.35
CA LEU A 336 7.62 7.72 -3.91
C LEU A 336 7.59 6.28 -3.36
N MET A 337 8.70 5.80 -2.83
CA MET A 337 8.85 4.44 -2.28
C MET A 337 9.02 4.41 -0.75
N SER A 338 8.58 5.45 -0.04
CA SER A 338 8.76 5.57 1.41
C SER A 338 7.45 5.76 2.13
N MET A 339 6.99 4.73 2.82
CA MET A 339 5.83 4.82 3.72
C MET A 339 6.09 5.74 4.92
N LEU A 340 7.35 5.88 5.36
CA LEU A 340 7.72 6.88 6.38
C LEU A 340 7.42 8.30 5.88
N PHE A 341 7.74 8.60 4.63
CA PHE A 341 7.46 9.93 4.06
C PHE A 341 5.97 10.12 3.80
N VAL A 342 5.24 9.08 3.40
CA VAL A 342 3.76 9.10 3.29
C VAL A 342 3.12 9.44 4.62
N LEU A 343 3.58 8.81 5.72
CA LEU A 343 3.13 9.12 7.09
C LEU A 343 3.34 10.61 7.41
N GLN A 344 4.53 11.15 7.13
CA GLN A 344 4.84 12.56 7.32
C GLN A 344 3.94 13.46 6.45
N LEU A 345 3.72 13.13 5.18
CA LEU A 345 2.79 13.87 4.32
C LEU A 345 1.35 13.83 4.85
N GLY A 346 0.89 12.71 5.40
CA GLY A 346 -0.40 12.59 6.06
C GLY A 346 -0.55 13.61 7.21
N ILE A 347 0.48 13.75 8.01
CA ILE A 347 0.50 14.70 9.14
C ILE A 347 0.53 16.16 8.64
N PHE A 348 1.52 16.50 7.81
CA PHE A 348 1.78 17.90 7.45
C PHE A 348 0.86 18.45 6.37
N THR A 349 0.40 17.60 5.43
CA THR A 349 -0.43 18.06 4.31
C THR A 349 -1.91 17.74 4.47
N LEU A 350 -2.25 16.67 5.19
CA LEU A 350 -3.64 16.24 5.42
C LEU A 350 -4.13 16.48 6.85
N ARG A 351 -3.28 17.07 7.74
CA ARG A 351 -3.59 17.45 9.13
C ARG A 351 -4.03 16.25 10.01
N MET A 352 -3.44 15.09 9.78
CA MET A 352 -3.59 13.94 10.67
C MET A 352 -2.72 14.09 11.91
N THR A 353 -3.12 13.47 13.03
CA THR A 353 -2.19 13.30 14.16
C THR A 353 -1.18 12.20 13.86
N VAL A 354 -0.14 12.07 14.69
CA VAL A 354 0.88 11.00 14.52
C VAL A 354 0.23 9.63 14.63
N GLU A 355 -0.66 9.46 15.60
CA GLU A 355 -1.38 8.20 15.86
C GLU A 355 -2.31 7.84 14.70
N GLU A 356 -3.05 8.81 14.17
CA GLU A 356 -3.93 8.63 13.02
C GLU A 356 -3.12 8.18 11.78
N ALA A 357 -1.98 8.82 11.52
CA ALA A 357 -1.12 8.47 10.40
C ALA A 357 -0.47 7.09 10.58
N ILE A 358 -0.04 6.72 11.78
CA ILE A 358 0.48 5.38 12.08
C ILE A 358 -0.61 4.31 11.81
N ASN A 359 -1.80 4.47 12.37
CA ASN A 359 -2.91 3.53 12.14
C ASN A 359 -3.29 3.44 10.66
N ALA A 360 -3.24 4.56 9.92
CA ALA A 360 -3.53 4.61 8.49
C ALA A 360 -2.47 3.91 7.63
N CYS A 361 -1.18 3.88 8.06
CA CYS A 361 -0.07 3.21 7.38
C CYS A 361 0.15 1.75 7.84
N THR A 362 -0.64 1.25 8.79
CA THR A 362 -0.49 -0.07 9.38
C THR A 362 -1.80 -0.85 9.33
N ILE A 363 -2.59 -0.85 10.40
CA ILE A 363 -3.77 -1.71 10.54
C ILE A 363 -4.89 -1.38 9.51
N ASN A 364 -5.13 -0.11 9.21
CA ASN A 364 -6.13 0.27 8.21
C ASN A 364 -5.64 0.01 6.78
N ALA A 365 -4.36 0.24 6.48
CA ALA A 365 -3.76 -0.16 5.20
C ALA A 365 -3.82 -1.68 5.01
N ALA A 366 -3.54 -2.46 6.06
CA ALA A 366 -3.70 -3.91 6.03
C ALA A 366 -5.18 -4.33 5.82
N TYR A 367 -6.13 -3.57 6.38
CA TYR A 367 -7.56 -3.81 6.15
C TYR A 367 -7.94 -3.51 4.69
N ALA A 368 -7.39 -2.44 4.07
CA ALA A 368 -7.64 -2.08 2.67
C ALA A 368 -7.21 -3.15 1.66
N ILE A 369 -6.33 -4.06 2.05
CA ILE A 369 -5.84 -5.16 1.20
C ILE A 369 -6.17 -6.56 1.77
N ASP A 370 -7.11 -6.64 2.73
CA ASP A 370 -7.56 -7.90 3.34
C ASP A 370 -6.44 -8.70 4.03
N ARG A 371 -5.48 -8.03 4.66
CA ARG A 371 -4.36 -8.64 5.41
C ARG A 371 -4.36 -8.30 6.90
N HIS A 372 -5.36 -7.59 7.39
CA HIS A 372 -5.45 -7.14 8.78
C HIS A 372 -5.49 -8.27 9.82
N GLN A 373 -5.85 -9.49 9.42
CA GLN A 373 -5.78 -10.67 10.30
C GLN A 373 -4.35 -11.23 10.41
N GLN A 374 -3.46 -10.89 9.47
CA GLN A 374 -2.10 -11.40 9.39
C GLN A 374 -1.06 -10.37 9.79
N VAL A 375 -1.24 -9.10 9.38
CA VAL A 375 -0.25 -8.01 9.55
C VAL A 375 -0.90 -6.70 9.99
N GLY A 376 -0.12 -5.65 10.13
CA GLY A 376 -0.57 -4.28 10.46
C GLY A 376 -0.73 -4.00 11.94
N SER A 377 -0.47 -4.98 12.81
CA SER A 377 -0.40 -4.78 14.26
C SER A 377 0.50 -5.83 14.93
N ILE A 378 1.01 -5.52 16.12
CA ILE A 378 1.83 -6.43 16.94
C ILE A 378 0.92 -7.05 18.00
N GLU A 379 0.41 -8.24 17.70
CA GLU A 379 -0.47 -8.98 18.60
C GLU A 379 -0.39 -10.50 18.36
N PRO A 380 -0.62 -11.32 19.38
CA PRO A 380 -0.52 -12.78 19.26
C PRO A 380 -1.37 -13.34 18.11
N GLY A 381 -0.78 -14.27 17.34
CA GLY A 381 -1.37 -14.92 16.18
C GLY A 381 -1.04 -14.29 14.84
N LYS A 382 -0.59 -13.04 14.81
CA LYS A 382 -0.16 -12.35 13.58
C LYS A 382 1.29 -12.69 13.20
N ASP A 383 1.65 -12.36 11.99
CA ASP A 383 3.01 -12.49 11.50
C ASP A 383 3.95 -11.59 12.31
N PHE A 384 5.14 -12.08 12.58
CA PHE A 384 6.14 -11.32 13.33
C PHE A 384 6.84 -10.31 12.40
N ASP A 385 6.08 -9.28 12.01
CA ASP A 385 6.54 -8.17 11.17
C ASP A 385 6.75 -6.96 12.08
N LEU A 386 7.98 -6.70 12.48
CA LEU A 386 8.36 -5.65 13.44
C LEU A 386 9.45 -4.76 12.86
N ILE A 387 9.29 -3.45 13.01
CA ILE A 387 10.31 -2.45 12.72
C ILE A 387 10.86 -1.94 14.04
N LEU A 388 12.19 -1.89 14.16
CA LEU A 388 12.90 -1.28 15.28
C LEU A 388 13.60 -0.01 14.78
N CYS A 389 13.29 1.12 15.41
CA CYS A 389 13.77 2.44 15.04
C CYS A 389 14.66 3.05 16.11
N ASP A 390 15.79 3.64 15.70
CA ASP A 390 16.67 4.44 16.56
C ASP A 390 16.09 5.84 16.71
N MET A 391 15.25 6.03 17.72
CA MET A 391 14.59 7.30 18.06
C MET A 391 14.12 7.30 19.51
N SER A 392 13.93 8.49 20.10
CA SER A 392 13.57 8.63 21.51
C SER A 392 12.10 8.30 21.83
N SER A 393 11.20 8.48 20.84
CA SER A 393 9.79 8.17 20.97
C SER A 393 9.16 7.98 19.58
N TYR A 394 7.99 7.34 19.47
CA TYR A 394 7.27 7.20 18.21
C TYR A 394 6.86 8.56 17.58
N ILE A 395 6.77 9.63 18.38
CA ILE A 395 6.50 10.99 17.89
C ILE A 395 7.63 11.49 16.98
N SER A 396 8.87 11.01 17.18
CA SER A 396 10.02 11.37 16.33
C SER A 396 9.81 11.03 14.86
N LEU A 397 8.94 10.06 14.51
CA LEU A 397 8.54 9.77 13.12
C LEU A 397 8.02 11.01 12.38
N ALA A 398 7.31 11.87 13.09
CA ALA A 398 6.80 13.13 12.55
C ALA A 398 7.80 14.28 12.74
N TYR A 399 8.45 14.33 13.89
CA TYR A 399 9.28 15.48 14.28
C TYR A 399 10.60 15.55 13.51
N GLU A 400 11.22 14.39 13.23
CA GLU A 400 12.50 14.32 12.52
C GLU A 400 12.27 14.11 11.00
N LEU A 401 11.90 15.20 10.31
CA LEU A 401 11.61 15.16 8.88
C LEU A 401 12.80 14.69 8.04
N GLY A 402 12.53 13.80 7.11
CA GLY A 402 13.53 13.30 6.16
C GLY A 402 14.56 12.32 6.73
N ARG A 403 14.55 12.06 8.05
CA ARG A 403 15.36 10.99 8.65
C ARG A 403 14.68 9.64 8.43
N ASN A 404 15.44 8.63 8.03
CA ASN A 404 15.04 7.25 8.14
C ASN A 404 15.63 6.66 9.44
N PRO A 405 14.83 6.46 10.50
CA PRO A 405 15.30 5.96 11.77
C PRO A 405 15.38 4.43 11.84
N ILE A 406 14.98 3.71 10.78
CA ILE A 406 14.88 2.26 10.79
C ILE A 406 16.26 1.64 10.94
N LYS A 407 16.47 0.95 12.05
CA LYS A 407 17.67 0.19 12.34
C LYS A 407 17.55 -1.28 11.97
N MET A 408 16.37 -1.86 12.19
CA MET A 408 16.11 -3.26 11.90
C MET A 408 14.68 -3.48 11.42
N VAL A 409 14.49 -4.39 10.47
CA VAL A 409 13.18 -4.91 10.07
C VAL A 409 13.18 -6.42 10.25
N LEU A 410 12.19 -6.90 10.98
CA LEU A 410 11.88 -8.33 11.06
C LEU A 410 10.67 -8.62 10.19
N LYS A 411 10.76 -9.66 9.39
CA LYS A 411 9.69 -10.21 8.57
C LYS A 411 9.51 -11.69 8.89
N HIS A 412 8.31 -12.10 9.30
CA HIS A 412 8.05 -13.46 9.81
C HIS A 412 9.10 -13.90 10.85
N GLY A 413 9.50 -13.00 11.76
CA GLY A 413 10.50 -13.24 12.79
C GLY A 413 11.94 -13.38 12.29
N GLN A 414 12.20 -13.14 11.02
CA GLN A 414 13.57 -13.12 10.47
C GLN A 414 14.03 -11.69 10.28
N VAL A 415 15.26 -11.38 10.75
CA VAL A 415 15.89 -10.09 10.47
C VAL A 415 16.20 -10.02 8.97
N VAL A 416 15.51 -9.14 8.27
CA VAL A 416 15.64 -8.92 6.80
C VAL A 416 16.39 -7.63 6.48
N VAL A 417 16.32 -6.63 7.37
CA VAL A 417 17.11 -5.39 7.31
C VAL A 417 17.84 -5.19 8.62
N GLU A 418 19.08 -4.78 8.55
CA GLU A 418 19.88 -4.36 9.70
C GLU A 418 20.87 -3.25 9.29
N ASP A 419 20.92 -2.18 10.09
CA ASP A 419 21.80 -1.02 9.86
C ASP A 419 21.76 -0.47 8.43
N GLY A 420 20.54 -0.30 7.89
CA GLY A 420 20.30 0.28 6.55
C GLY A 420 20.65 -0.65 5.38
N ARG A 421 20.79 -1.96 5.61
CA ARG A 421 21.12 -2.95 4.57
C ARG A 421 20.16 -4.13 4.60
N VAL A 422 19.70 -4.56 3.44
CA VAL A 422 19.00 -5.84 3.30
C VAL A 422 20.01 -6.98 3.47
N LYS A 423 19.62 -8.04 4.17
CA LYS A 423 20.50 -9.21 4.38
C LYS A 423 20.69 -9.98 3.08
N GLU A 424 21.94 -10.35 2.74
CA GLU A 424 22.33 -10.99 1.46
C GLU A 424 21.48 -12.20 1.05
N LYS A 425 21.00 -12.98 2.02
CA LYS A 425 20.14 -14.15 1.72
C LYS A 425 18.77 -13.82 1.11
N PHE A 426 18.43 -12.53 1.02
CA PHE A 426 17.15 -12.04 0.50
C PHE A 426 17.30 -11.15 -0.75
N ILE A 427 18.51 -11.04 -1.31
CA ILE A 427 18.84 -10.28 -2.52
C ILE A 427 18.91 -11.21 -3.73
#